data_7ca106d851f8c4ed0b9ddf6e7e9b0ec9
#
_entry.id   7ca106d851f8c4ed0b9ddf6e7e9b0ec9
#
_cell.length_a   1.000
_cell.length_b   1.000
_cell.length_c   1.000
_cell.angle_alpha   90.00
_cell.angle_beta   90.00
_cell.angle_gamma   90.00
#
_symmetry.space_group_name_H-M   'P 1'
#
loop_
_entity.id
_entity.type
_entity.pdbx_description
1 polymer ?
#
loop_
_entity_poly.entity_id
_entity_poly.type
_entity_poly.pdbx_seq_one_letter_code
_entity_poly.pdbx_strand_id
1 'polypeptide(L)'
;MKLIEVILQDENLEEAMKRVKSNKGVAGVDQMTVDEMDEYFRIHRETIKKQIMEKKYRPQPVRRVYIPKSNGKKRPLGIPTVVDRVIQQAIAQVLSKIYDNTFSDNSFGFRPHRSAQDATIRTLDYLNEGYEWVVDLDIEAYFDTVNHDKLISILRERVFDSATLHLIRKFLQAGIMEKGLVKPNAIGMPQGGPLSPILSNIYLDKFDKELEQRGLHFVRYADDSNIFVKSEMAANRVMKSVTSWLERKLFLKVSATKTKVVRPTNSNFLGFTYWKGSSKWECRPSNKSKRNLYDKCRKELIRKRCIARTNARTFTRINQIVRGWINYFRIGRMKSFMDEFGQWLRHKIRVILFQQWKEPVRIYKNLQKLKVFVKAKNITDEDIYATANTRLGLYRQAGMKTANYLITPYVLGIRNGDRPGLVNPLEYYLR
;
A
#
# COMPACT_ATOMS: atom_id res chain seq x y z
N MET A 1 -17.41 -20.36 -27.30
CA MET A 1 -15.99 -20.50 -26.89
C MET A 1 -15.98 -20.78 -25.39
N LYS A 2 -15.26 -21.80 -24.93
CA LYS A 2 -15.12 -22.10 -23.48
C LYS A 2 -14.29 -21.01 -22.83
N LEU A 3 -14.52 -20.74 -21.54
CA LEU A 3 -13.78 -19.69 -20.82
C LEU A 3 -12.28 -19.96 -20.78
N ILE A 4 -11.88 -21.22 -20.64
CA ILE A 4 -10.48 -21.61 -20.67
C ILE A 4 -9.80 -21.25 -22.02
N GLU A 5 -10.53 -21.33 -23.13
CA GLU A 5 -10.01 -20.94 -24.45
C GLU A 5 -9.76 -19.43 -24.52
N VAL A 6 -10.66 -18.63 -23.95
CA VAL A 6 -10.47 -17.16 -23.83
C VAL A 6 -9.26 -16.82 -22.96
N ILE A 7 -9.08 -17.51 -21.84
CA ILE A 7 -7.93 -17.32 -20.94
C ILE A 7 -6.62 -17.59 -21.67
N LEU A 8 -6.59 -18.63 -22.52
CA LEU A 8 -5.40 -19.09 -23.22
C LEU A 8 -5.17 -18.42 -24.61
N GLN A 9 -5.99 -17.47 -25.01
CA GLN A 9 -5.74 -16.66 -26.20
C GLN A 9 -4.40 -15.96 -26.10
N ASP A 10 -3.70 -15.87 -27.24
CA ASP A 10 -2.34 -15.29 -27.29
C ASP A 10 -2.34 -13.83 -26.82
N GLU A 11 -3.32 -13.04 -27.23
CA GLU A 11 -3.46 -11.65 -26.83
C GLU A 11 -3.60 -11.51 -25.30
N ASN A 12 -4.37 -12.40 -24.66
CA ASN A 12 -4.56 -12.37 -23.21
C ASN A 12 -3.29 -12.83 -22.47
N LEU A 13 -2.58 -13.83 -22.99
CA LEU A 13 -1.31 -14.29 -22.42
C LEU A 13 -0.22 -13.23 -22.57
N GLU A 14 -0.12 -12.54 -23.71
CA GLU A 14 0.84 -11.45 -23.91
C GLU A 14 0.58 -10.27 -22.97
N GLU A 15 -0.68 -9.87 -22.81
CA GLU A 15 -1.05 -8.86 -21.82
C GLU A 15 -0.65 -9.30 -20.40
N ALA A 16 -0.88 -10.56 -20.05
CA ALA A 16 -0.49 -11.11 -18.75
C ALA A 16 1.04 -11.10 -18.58
N MET A 17 1.80 -11.47 -19.59
CA MET A 17 3.26 -11.42 -19.58
C MET A 17 3.76 -9.98 -19.39
N LYS A 18 3.22 -9.00 -20.11
CA LYS A 18 3.55 -7.57 -19.95
C LYS A 18 3.34 -7.11 -18.52
N ARG A 19 2.22 -7.45 -17.91
CA ARG A 19 1.91 -7.09 -16.50
C ARG A 19 2.85 -7.75 -15.50
N VAL A 20 3.14 -9.05 -15.67
CA VAL A 20 4.08 -9.76 -14.80
C VAL A 20 5.49 -9.16 -14.90
N LYS A 21 5.94 -8.83 -16.13
CA LYS A 21 7.25 -8.20 -16.38
C LYS A 21 7.34 -6.80 -15.75
N SER A 22 6.30 -6.00 -15.90
CA SER A 22 6.26 -4.64 -15.33
C SER A 22 6.37 -4.60 -13.80
N ASN A 23 5.88 -5.63 -13.12
CA ASN A 23 5.95 -5.74 -11.65
C ASN A 23 7.35 -6.10 -11.12
N LYS A 24 8.30 -6.52 -11.97
CA LYS A 24 9.69 -6.86 -11.61
C LYS A 24 9.79 -7.74 -10.36
N GLY A 25 8.89 -8.72 -10.26
CA GLY A 25 8.81 -9.60 -9.09
C GLY A 25 9.98 -10.60 -9.04
N VAL A 26 10.38 -10.97 -7.83
CA VAL A 26 11.47 -11.95 -7.60
C VAL A 26 11.07 -13.36 -8.05
N ALA A 27 12.06 -14.23 -8.30
CA ALA A 27 11.88 -15.62 -8.72
C ALA A 27 11.10 -16.48 -7.71
N GLY A 28 10.38 -17.48 -8.20
CA GLY A 28 9.67 -18.49 -7.42
C GLY A 28 10.59 -19.58 -6.85
N VAL A 29 10.06 -20.80 -6.73
CA VAL A 29 10.82 -22.00 -6.26
C VAL A 29 11.78 -22.52 -7.32
N ASP A 30 11.48 -22.27 -8.59
CA ASP A 30 12.26 -22.67 -9.78
C ASP A 30 13.45 -21.76 -10.07
N GLN A 31 13.62 -20.67 -9.33
CA GLN A 31 14.63 -19.64 -9.51
C GLN A 31 14.53 -18.84 -10.84
N MET A 32 13.55 -19.12 -11.71
CA MET A 32 13.37 -18.42 -12.96
C MET A 32 13.02 -16.94 -12.72
N THR A 33 13.72 -16.04 -13.39
CA THR A 33 13.51 -14.60 -13.33
C THR A 33 12.49 -14.12 -14.35
N VAL A 34 11.99 -12.90 -14.20
CA VAL A 34 11.06 -12.30 -15.19
C VAL A 34 11.73 -11.97 -16.52
N ASP A 35 13.07 -11.88 -16.56
CA ASP A 35 13.82 -11.58 -17.76
C ASP A 35 13.93 -12.81 -18.68
N GLU A 36 13.89 -14.02 -18.12
CA GLU A 36 13.91 -15.30 -18.84
C GLU A 36 12.53 -15.70 -19.38
N MET A 37 11.47 -15.01 -18.95
CA MET A 37 10.07 -15.35 -19.24
C MET A 37 9.75 -15.38 -20.74
N ASP A 38 10.20 -14.39 -21.49
CA ASP A 38 9.84 -14.25 -22.92
C ASP A 38 10.38 -15.44 -23.73
N GLU A 39 11.63 -15.83 -23.47
CA GLU A 39 12.27 -16.98 -24.12
C GLU A 39 11.60 -18.28 -23.72
N TYR A 40 11.29 -18.46 -22.43
CA TYR A 40 10.60 -19.64 -21.94
C TYR A 40 9.23 -19.83 -22.59
N PHE A 41 8.43 -18.76 -22.68
CA PHE A 41 7.10 -18.83 -23.30
C PHE A 41 7.19 -18.99 -24.83
N ARG A 42 8.22 -18.49 -25.48
CA ARG A 42 8.45 -18.72 -26.92
C ARG A 42 8.57 -20.22 -27.24
N ILE A 43 9.21 -20.98 -26.36
CA ILE A 43 9.44 -22.41 -26.55
C ILE A 43 8.26 -23.26 -26.05
N HIS A 44 7.71 -22.93 -24.88
CA HIS A 44 6.81 -23.81 -24.11
C HIS A 44 5.34 -23.42 -24.14
N ARG A 45 4.94 -22.29 -24.76
CA ARG A 45 3.57 -21.77 -24.77
C ARG A 45 2.53 -22.82 -25.14
N GLU A 46 2.72 -23.49 -26.27
CA GLU A 46 1.76 -24.48 -26.78
C GLU A 46 1.67 -25.73 -25.89
N THR A 47 2.80 -26.15 -25.32
CA THR A 47 2.81 -27.25 -24.36
C THR A 47 2.03 -26.89 -23.11
N ILE A 48 2.20 -25.67 -22.58
CA ILE A 48 1.45 -25.17 -21.42
C ILE A 48 -0.05 -25.11 -21.72
N LYS A 49 -0.44 -24.53 -22.87
CA LYS A 49 -1.84 -24.48 -23.31
C LYS A 49 -2.46 -25.88 -23.35
N LYS A 50 -1.76 -26.83 -24.01
CA LYS A 50 -2.21 -28.22 -24.11
C LYS A 50 -2.39 -28.86 -22.73
N GLN A 51 -1.41 -28.73 -21.82
CA GLN A 51 -1.51 -29.27 -20.48
C GLN A 51 -2.70 -28.68 -19.70
N ILE A 52 -2.99 -27.37 -19.85
CA ILE A 52 -4.13 -26.73 -19.20
C ILE A 52 -5.45 -27.25 -19.79
N MET A 53 -5.58 -27.35 -21.11
CA MET A 53 -6.77 -27.87 -21.79
C MET A 53 -7.05 -29.33 -21.42
N GLU A 54 -6.02 -30.15 -21.28
CA GLU A 54 -6.11 -31.56 -20.86
C GLU A 54 -6.24 -31.74 -19.34
N LYS A 55 -6.31 -30.64 -18.56
CA LYS A 55 -6.34 -30.61 -17.07
C LYS A 55 -5.12 -31.27 -16.40
N LYS A 56 -4.02 -31.38 -17.13
CA LYS A 56 -2.76 -31.99 -16.66
C LYS A 56 -1.80 -30.98 -16.03
N TYR A 57 -2.03 -29.67 -16.23
CA TYR A 57 -1.19 -28.62 -15.66
C TYR A 57 -1.15 -28.71 -14.12
N ARG A 58 0.06 -28.66 -13.57
CA ARG A 58 0.30 -28.70 -12.11
C ARG A 58 1.06 -27.44 -11.69
N PRO A 59 0.39 -26.46 -11.04
CA PRO A 59 1.07 -25.31 -10.47
C PRO A 59 2.17 -25.74 -9.49
N GLN A 60 3.27 -25.02 -9.50
CA GLN A 60 4.36 -25.24 -8.55
C GLN A 60 4.01 -24.69 -7.16
N PRO A 61 4.58 -25.24 -6.08
CA PRO A 61 4.42 -24.66 -4.75
C PRO A 61 4.91 -23.20 -4.70
N VAL A 62 4.20 -22.37 -3.94
CA VAL A 62 4.65 -20.98 -3.74
C VAL A 62 5.82 -20.92 -2.75
N ARG A 63 6.84 -20.13 -3.05
CA ARG A 63 7.97 -19.89 -2.15
C ARG A 63 7.57 -18.95 -1.01
N ARG A 64 7.62 -19.44 0.24
CA ARG A 64 7.28 -18.65 1.43
C ARG A 64 8.35 -17.61 1.74
N VAL A 65 7.94 -16.36 1.90
CA VAL A 65 8.76 -15.27 2.43
C VAL A 65 7.99 -14.50 3.50
N TYR A 66 8.71 -13.82 4.39
CA TYR A 66 8.10 -13.06 5.47
C TYR A 66 8.44 -11.59 5.37
N ILE A 67 7.42 -10.73 5.33
CA ILE A 67 7.58 -9.27 5.35
C ILE A 67 7.24 -8.75 6.76
N PRO A 68 8.11 -7.92 7.37
CA PRO A 68 7.84 -7.36 8.69
C PRO A 68 6.66 -6.38 8.64
N LYS A 69 5.71 -6.55 9.57
CA LYS A 69 4.63 -5.58 9.82
C LYS A 69 5.11 -4.48 10.77
N SER A 70 4.42 -3.33 10.77
CA SER A 70 4.73 -2.20 11.66
C SER A 70 4.61 -2.52 13.16
N ASN A 71 3.93 -3.60 13.53
CA ASN A 71 3.74 -4.08 14.91
C ASN A 71 4.75 -5.16 15.33
N GLY A 72 5.83 -5.37 14.57
CA GLY A 72 6.84 -6.39 14.83
C GLY A 72 6.47 -7.80 14.38
N LYS A 73 5.20 -8.08 14.08
CA LYS A 73 4.77 -9.36 13.50
C LYS A 73 5.21 -9.47 12.04
N LYS A 74 5.28 -10.69 11.52
CA LYS A 74 5.62 -10.96 10.12
C LYS A 74 4.35 -11.30 9.33
N ARG A 75 4.26 -10.81 8.08
CA ARG A 75 3.23 -11.22 7.11
C ARG A 75 3.82 -12.30 6.23
N PRO A 76 3.23 -13.51 6.19
CA PRO A 76 3.64 -14.53 5.25
C PRO A 76 3.19 -14.15 3.83
N LEU A 77 4.07 -14.22 2.85
CA LEU A 77 3.77 -14.12 1.43
C LEU A 77 4.19 -15.39 0.72
N GLY A 78 3.43 -15.79 -0.30
CA GLY A 78 3.79 -16.86 -1.22
C GLY A 78 4.17 -16.27 -2.57
N ILE A 79 5.36 -16.59 -3.06
CA ILE A 79 5.84 -16.15 -4.37
C ILE A 79 5.67 -17.31 -5.35
N PRO A 80 4.69 -17.25 -6.30
CA PRO A 80 4.55 -18.25 -7.35
C PRO A 80 5.72 -18.16 -8.34
N THR A 81 5.93 -19.21 -9.13
CA THR A 81 6.84 -19.18 -10.28
C THR A 81 6.41 -18.12 -11.29
N VAL A 82 7.31 -17.73 -12.19
CA VAL A 82 6.98 -16.72 -13.22
C VAL A 82 5.89 -17.24 -14.15
N VAL A 83 5.95 -18.54 -14.53
CA VAL A 83 4.95 -19.19 -15.37
C VAL A 83 3.58 -19.18 -14.69
N ASP A 84 3.53 -19.62 -13.43
CA ASP A 84 2.28 -19.62 -12.65
C ASP A 84 1.70 -18.20 -12.52
N ARG A 85 2.55 -17.17 -12.33
CA ARG A 85 2.09 -15.77 -12.30
C ARG A 85 1.45 -15.32 -13.61
N VAL A 86 1.99 -15.73 -14.76
CA VAL A 86 1.42 -15.39 -16.07
C VAL A 86 0.04 -16.05 -16.23
N ILE A 87 -0.07 -17.34 -15.91
CA ILE A 87 -1.35 -18.06 -16.00
C ILE A 87 -2.38 -17.49 -15.02
N GLN A 88 -1.99 -17.21 -13.77
CA GLN A 88 -2.86 -16.58 -12.79
C GLN A 88 -3.31 -15.18 -13.23
N GLN A 89 -2.40 -14.40 -13.85
CA GLN A 89 -2.72 -13.08 -14.37
C GLN A 89 -3.69 -13.16 -15.55
N ALA A 90 -3.51 -14.13 -16.45
CA ALA A 90 -4.42 -14.37 -17.58
C ALA A 90 -5.84 -14.73 -17.10
N ILE A 91 -5.94 -15.60 -16.08
CA ILE A 91 -7.24 -15.93 -15.44
C ILE A 91 -7.85 -14.67 -14.80
N ALA A 92 -7.05 -13.90 -14.03
CA ALA A 92 -7.51 -12.71 -13.32
C ALA A 92 -8.07 -11.65 -14.27
N GLN A 93 -7.44 -11.43 -15.42
CA GLN A 93 -7.91 -10.47 -16.44
C GLN A 93 -9.30 -10.84 -16.96
N VAL A 94 -9.53 -12.10 -17.27
CA VAL A 94 -10.80 -12.58 -17.80
C VAL A 94 -11.89 -12.57 -16.71
N LEU A 95 -11.58 -13.05 -15.51
CA LEU A 95 -12.53 -12.99 -14.39
C LEU A 95 -12.89 -11.55 -14.03
N SER A 96 -11.94 -10.61 -14.05
CA SER A 96 -12.22 -9.20 -13.77
C SER A 96 -13.24 -8.62 -14.75
N LYS A 97 -13.16 -8.95 -16.04
CA LYS A 97 -14.15 -8.50 -17.04
C LYS A 97 -15.56 -9.06 -16.77
N ILE A 98 -15.66 -10.29 -16.24
CA ILE A 98 -16.93 -10.96 -15.95
C ILE A 98 -17.57 -10.42 -14.66
N TYR A 99 -16.76 -10.16 -13.64
CA TYR A 99 -17.26 -9.91 -12.29
C TYR A 99 -17.30 -8.43 -11.89
N ASP A 100 -16.40 -7.58 -12.41
CA ASP A 100 -16.23 -6.21 -11.90
C ASP A 100 -17.54 -5.39 -11.91
N ASN A 101 -18.30 -5.49 -13.00
CA ASN A 101 -19.59 -4.80 -13.14
C ASN A 101 -20.70 -5.35 -12.22
N THR A 102 -20.47 -6.47 -11.53
CA THR A 102 -21.45 -7.10 -10.64
C THR A 102 -21.16 -6.82 -9.16
N PHE A 103 -19.96 -6.35 -8.88
CA PHE A 103 -19.55 -6.02 -7.52
C PHE A 103 -20.27 -4.76 -7.02
N SER A 104 -20.49 -4.72 -5.72
CA SER A 104 -21.06 -3.55 -5.05
C SER A 104 -20.29 -2.26 -5.38
N ASP A 105 -21.00 -1.15 -5.50
CA ASP A 105 -20.39 0.18 -5.63
C ASP A 105 -19.65 0.62 -4.36
N ASN A 106 -19.93 0.00 -3.24
CA ASN A 106 -19.26 0.24 -1.96
C ASN A 106 -18.00 -0.65 -1.75
N SER A 107 -17.63 -1.45 -2.77
CA SER A 107 -16.38 -2.24 -2.78
C SER A 107 -15.32 -1.57 -3.65
N PHE A 108 -14.17 -1.25 -3.07
CA PHE A 108 -13.12 -0.43 -3.71
C PHE A 108 -11.80 -1.15 -3.92
N GLY A 109 -11.42 -2.06 -3.04
CA GLY A 109 -10.10 -2.71 -3.07
C GLY A 109 -9.92 -3.66 -4.25
N PHE A 110 -8.74 -3.64 -4.87
CA PHE A 110 -8.35 -4.52 -5.98
C PHE A 110 -9.23 -4.43 -7.23
N ARG A 111 -9.92 -3.33 -7.43
CA ARG A 111 -10.77 -3.08 -8.58
C ARG A 111 -10.16 -2.04 -9.53
N PRO A 112 -10.35 -2.18 -10.85
CA PRO A 112 -9.93 -1.16 -11.80
C PRO A 112 -10.67 0.15 -11.53
N HIS A 113 -9.98 1.28 -11.73
CA HIS A 113 -10.53 2.64 -11.58
C HIS A 113 -11.13 2.98 -10.22
N ARG A 114 -10.79 2.21 -9.17
CA ARG A 114 -11.21 2.47 -7.78
C ARG A 114 -9.97 2.54 -6.87
N SER A 115 -10.00 3.47 -5.93
CA SER A 115 -8.87 3.77 -5.06
C SER A 115 -9.25 3.78 -3.57
N ALA A 116 -8.23 3.81 -2.71
CA ALA A 116 -8.42 4.02 -1.28
C ALA A 116 -8.99 5.42 -0.97
N GLN A 117 -8.71 6.40 -1.83
CA GLN A 117 -9.23 7.75 -1.74
C GLN A 117 -10.75 7.75 -1.98
N ASP A 118 -11.23 7.04 -3.01
CA ASP A 118 -12.67 6.92 -3.30
C ASP A 118 -13.40 6.24 -2.15
N ALA A 119 -12.84 5.19 -1.56
CA ALA A 119 -13.37 4.55 -0.36
C ALA A 119 -13.47 5.52 0.83
N THR A 120 -12.46 6.38 1.01
CA THR A 120 -12.44 7.39 2.07
C THR A 120 -13.47 8.49 1.81
N ILE A 121 -13.63 8.93 0.57
CA ILE A 121 -14.65 9.91 0.16
C ILE A 121 -16.04 9.33 0.43
N ARG A 122 -16.30 8.09 0.01
CA ARG A 122 -17.58 7.40 0.28
C ARG A 122 -17.88 7.29 1.78
N THR A 123 -16.85 7.06 2.60
CA THR A 123 -17.00 7.13 4.06
C THR A 123 -17.45 8.50 4.52
N LEU A 124 -16.85 9.58 4.00
CA LEU A 124 -17.24 10.95 4.35
C LEU A 124 -18.68 11.26 3.95
N ASP A 125 -19.16 10.74 2.80
CA ASP A 125 -20.55 10.92 2.36
C ASP A 125 -21.50 10.35 3.43
N TYR A 126 -21.30 9.11 3.87
CA TYR A 126 -22.13 8.51 4.91
C TYR A 126 -22.07 9.25 6.24
N LEU A 127 -20.89 9.73 6.65
CA LEU A 127 -20.76 10.53 7.87
C LEU A 127 -21.53 11.86 7.77
N ASN A 128 -21.53 12.50 6.61
CA ASN A 128 -22.27 13.74 6.35
C ASN A 128 -23.79 13.50 6.24
N GLU A 129 -24.23 12.29 5.88
CA GLU A 129 -25.64 11.85 5.93
C GLU A 129 -26.12 11.55 7.35
N GLY A 130 -25.26 11.71 8.37
CA GLY A 130 -25.60 11.56 9.79
C GLY A 130 -25.41 10.15 10.37
N TYR A 131 -24.64 9.29 9.72
CA TYR A 131 -24.24 8.00 10.29
C TYR A 131 -23.05 8.22 11.22
N GLU A 132 -23.30 8.26 12.51
CA GLU A 132 -22.30 8.65 13.53
C GLU A 132 -21.64 7.48 14.28
N TRP A 133 -21.96 6.24 13.92
CA TRP A 133 -21.35 5.05 14.48
C TRP A 133 -20.79 4.14 13.39
N VAL A 134 -19.63 3.57 13.65
CA VAL A 134 -18.90 2.72 12.71
C VAL A 134 -18.65 1.37 13.36
N VAL A 135 -19.01 0.31 12.65
CA VAL A 135 -18.54 -1.04 12.92
C VAL A 135 -17.29 -1.27 12.08
N ASP A 136 -16.11 -1.14 12.72
CA ASP A 136 -14.83 -1.53 12.11
C ASP A 136 -14.75 -3.06 12.15
N LEU A 137 -14.86 -3.73 11.02
CA LEU A 137 -14.88 -5.18 10.92
C LEU A 137 -13.56 -5.68 10.32
N ASP A 138 -12.85 -6.53 11.08
CA ASP A 138 -11.58 -7.17 10.66
C ASP A 138 -11.77 -8.69 10.61
N ILE A 139 -11.57 -9.28 9.45
CA ILE A 139 -11.62 -10.74 9.26
C ILE A 139 -10.28 -11.35 9.68
N GLU A 140 -10.32 -12.35 10.56
CA GLU A 140 -9.11 -12.99 11.09
C GLU A 140 -8.40 -13.78 10.01
N ALA A 141 -7.15 -13.38 9.69
CA ALA A 141 -6.29 -14.09 8.73
C ALA A 141 -7.02 -14.46 7.41
N TYR A 142 -7.79 -13.53 6.86
CA TYR A 142 -8.71 -13.76 5.74
C TYR A 142 -8.14 -14.67 4.65
N PHE A 143 -6.98 -14.30 4.09
CA PHE A 143 -6.36 -15.07 3.01
C PHE A 143 -5.95 -16.49 3.43
N ASP A 144 -5.69 -16.73 4.70
CA ASP A 144 -5.28 -18.04 5.21
C ASP A 144 -6.49 -18.95 5.58
N THR A 145 -7.72 -18.39 5.57
CA THR A 145 -8.93 -19.08 6.06
C THR A 145 -10.01 -19.29 5.01
N VAL A 146 -9.85 -18.78 3.78
CA VAL A 146 -10.84 -18.96 2.70
C VAL A 146 -11.06 -20.44 2.41
N ASN A 147 -12.33 -20.89 2.45
CA ASN A 147 -12.72 -22.25 2.13
C ASN A 147 -12.75 -22.45 0.62
N HIS A 148 -11.94 -23.41 0.11
CA HIS A 148 -11.80 -23.68 -1.32
C HIS A 148 -13.10 -24.14 -1.96
N ASP A 149 -13.86 -25.05 -1.30
CA ASP A 149 -15.10 -25.59 -1.86
C ASP A 149 -16.17 -24.50 -1.95
N LYS A 150 -16.28 -23.65 -0.91
CA LYS A 150 -17.19 -22.52 -0.93
C LYS A 150 -16.82 -21.53 -2.04
N LEU A 151 -15.53 -21.21 -2.22
CA LEU A 151 -15.08 -20.33 -3.30
C LEU A 151 -15.40 -20.90 -4.68
N ILE A 152 -15.12 -22.19 -4.91
CA ILE A 152 -15.45 -22.85 -6.17
C ILE A 152 -16.96 -22.91 -6.39
N SER A 153 -17.76 -23.11 -5.33
CA SER A 153 -19.23 -23.04 -5.42
C SER A 153 -19.72 -21.66 -5.86
N ILE A 154 -19.16 -20.58 -5.30
CA ILE A 154 -19.48 -19.21 -5.70
C ILE A 154 -19.07 -18.94 -7.15
N LEU A 155 -17.88 -19.38 -7.56
CA LEU A 155 -17.43 -19.23 -8.95
C LEU A 155 -18.35 -19.94 -9.95
N ARG A 156 -18.89 -21.12 -9.60
CA ARG A 156 -19.82 -21.90 -10.45
C ARG A 156 -21.11 -21.17 -10.78
N GLU A 157 -21.50 -20.18 -10.04
CA GLU A 157 -22.70 -19.37 -10.34
C GLU A 157 -22.57 -18.62 -11.67
N ARG A 158 -21.35 -18.31 -12.12
CA ARG A 158 -21.08 -17.58 -13.37
C ARG A 158 -20.05 -18.24 -14.28
N VAL A 159 -19.22 -19.12 -13.76
CA VAL A 159 -18.19 -19.83 -14.50
C VAL A 159 -18.64 -21.30 -14.64
N PHE A 160 -19.19 -21.64 -15.81
CA PHE A 160 -19.69 -22.98 -16.08
C PHE A 160 -18.62 -23.91 -16.67
N ASP A 161 -17.44 -23.37 -17.03
CA ASP A 161 -16.35 -24.12 -17.60
C ASP A 161 -15.58 -24.90 -16.54
N SER A 162 -15.69 -26.23 -16.60
CA SER A 162 -15.05 -27.14 -15.64
C SER A 162 -13.51 -27.10 -15.71
N ALA A 163 -12.93 -26.79 -16.87
CA ALA A 163 -11.48 -26.71 -17.02
C ALA A 163 -10.91 -25.49 -16.28
N THR A 164 -11.57 -24.34 -16.40
CA THR A 164 -11.23 -23.12 -15.67
C THR A 164 -11.34 -23.33 -14.15
N LEU A 165 -12.46 -23.90 -13.67
CA LEU A 165 -12.65 -24.19 -12.24
C LEU A 165 -11.61 -25.17 -11.71
N HIS A 166 -11.27 -26.20 -12.49
CA HIS A 166 -10.23 -27.14 -12.13
C HIS A 166 -8.87 -26.46 -11.99
N LEU A 167 -8.49 -25.61 -12.95
CA LEU A 167 -7.24 -24.86 -12.92
C LEU A 167 -7.16 -23.92 -11.70
N ILE A 168 -8.24 -23.19 -11.42
CA ILE A 168 -8.30 -22.31 -10.23
C ILE A 168 -8.13 -23.15 -8.96
N ARG A 169 -8.83 -24.30 -8.84
CA ARG A 169 -8.67 -25.20 -7.69
C ARG A 169 -7.23 -25.69 -7.54
N LYS A 170 -6.55 -26.02 -8.64
CA LYS A 170 -5.14 -26.42 -8.61
C LYS A 170 -4.24 -25.30 -8.08
N PHE A 171 -4.47 -24.05 -8.45
CA PHE A 171 -3.73 -22.90 -7.90
C PHE A 171 -3.99 -22.71 -6.40
N LEU A 172 -5.21 -22.90 -5.93
CA LEU A 172 -5.53 -22.84 -4.50
C LEU A 172 -4.81 -23.93 -3.70
N GLN A 173 -4.65 -25.10 -4.30
CA GLN A 173 -4.03 -26.29 -3.69
C GLN A 173 -2.53 -26.41 -3.93
N ALA A 174 -1.88 -25.48 -4.66
CA ALA A 174 -0.48 -25.56 -5.13
C ALA A 174 0.48 -25.63 -3.97
N GLY A 175 0.39 -25.96 -2.84
CA GLY A 175 1.33 -26.12 -1.75
C GLY A 175 2.19 -24.87 -1.45
N ILE A 176 2.86 -24.92 -0.34
CA ILE A 176 3.71 -23.84 0.15
C ILE A 176 5.08 -24.45 0.47
N MET A 177 6.11 -23.95 -0.20
CA MET A 177 7.49 -24.33 0.10
C MET A 177 8.09 -23.41 1.16
N GLU A 178 8.45 -23.98 2.28
CA GLU A 178 9.12 -23.30 3.38
C GLU A 178 10.34 -24.08 3.84
N LYS A 179 11.51 -23.46 3.80
CA LYS A 179 12.80 -24.10 4.18
C LYS A 179 13.07 -25.44 3.46
N GLY A 180 12.71 -25.53 2.17
CA GLY A 180 12.92 -26.75 1.37
C GLY A 180 11.83 -27.82 1.52
N LEU A 181 10.87 -27.63 2.42
CA LEU A 181 9.75 -28.58 2.61
C LEU A 181 8.47 -28.03 1.97
N VAL A 182 7.78 -28.86 1.21
CA VAL A 182 6.48 -28.53 0.62
C VAL A 182 5.38 -28.99 1.57
N LYS A 183 4.54 -28.02 2.00
CA LYS A 183 3.33 -28.30 2.78
C LYS A 183 2.11 -28.17 1.87
N PRO A 184 1.14 -29.08 1.95
CA PRO A 184 -0.11 -28.96 1.21
C PRO A 184 -0.89 -27.72 1.67
N ASN A 185 -1.63 -27.11 0.76
CA ASN A 185 -2.53 -26.00 1.05
C ASN A 185 -3.98 -26.46 0.94
N ALA A 186 -4.55 -26.93 2.04
CA ALA A 186 -5.93 -27.43 2.08
C ALA A 186 -6.98 -26.33 2.23
N ILE A 187 -6.58 -25.17 2.75
CA ILE A 187 -7.45 -24.01 3.04
C ILE A 187 -6.66 -22.73 2.81
N GLY A 188 -7.37 -21.66 2.44
CA GLY A 188 -6.76 -20.35 2.21
C GLY A 188 -6.28 -20.12 0.78
N MET A 189 -5.94 -18.88 0.48
CA MET A 189 -5.39 -18.43 -0.79
C MET A 189 -3.97 -17.87 -0.57
N PRO A 190 -2.96 -18.32 -1.32
CA PRO A 190 -1.61 -17.77 -1.19
C PRO A 190 -1.60 -16.24 -1.41
N GLN A 191 -1.09 -15.50 -0.42
CA GLN A 191 -0.90 -14.05 -0.56
C GLN A 191 0.32 -13.78 -1.45
N GLY A 192 0.13 -13.06 -2.58
CA GLY A 192 1.22 -12.64 -3.46
C GLY A 192 1.08 -13.08 -4.93
N GLY A 193 0.13 -13.95 -5.24
CA GLY A 193 -0.22 -14.27 -6.63
C GLY A 193 -1.22 -13.28 -7.23
N PRO A 194 -1.21 -13.06 -8.56
CA PRO A 194 -2.13 -12.13 -9.24
C PRO A 194 -3.62 -12.55 -9.16
N LEU A 195 -3.90 -13.82 -8.95
CA LEU A 195 -5.26 -14.37 -8.93
C LEU A 195 -5.98 -14.10 -7.59
N SER A 196 -5.27 -14.08 -6.46
CA SER A 196 -5.86 -13.96 -5.14
C SER A 196 -6.71 -12.70 -4.92
N PRO A 197 -6.35 -11.50 -5.44
CA PRO A 197 -7.17 -10.30 -5.29
C PRO A 197 -8.57 -10.41 -5.88
N ILE A 198 -8.71 -10.90 -7.12
CA ILE A 198 -10.02 -11.05 -7.76
C ILE A 198 -10.86 -12.15 -7.10
N LEU A 199 -10.24 -13.28 -6.73
CA LEU A 199 -10.92 -14.33 -5.99
C LEU A 199 -11.43 -13.84 -4.62
N SER A 200 -10.64 -12.98 -3.96
CA SER A 200 -11.05 -12.32 -2.72
C SER A 200 -12.31 -11.48 -2.90
N ASN A 201 -12.37 -10.66 -3.95
CA ASN A 201 -13.54 -9.84 -4.23
C ASN A 201 -14.76 -10.71 -4.59
N ILE A 202 -14.60 -11.76 -5.39
CA ILE A 202 -15.69 -12.70 -5.74
C ILE A 202 -16.24 -13.37 -4.47
N TYR A 203 -15.38 -13.77 -3.54
CA TYR A 203 -15.80 -14.39 -2.29
C TYR A 203 -16.58 -13.43 -1.38
N LEU A 204 -16.04 -12.22 -1.20
CA LEU A 204 -16.61 -11.19 -0.33
C LEU A 204 -17.79 -10.43 -0.97
N ASP A 205 -18.02 -10.53 -2.27
CA ASP A 205 -19.22 -9.96 -2.91
C ASP A 205 -20.52 -10.54 -2.32
N LYS A 206 -20.49 -11.79 -1.87
CA LYS A 206 -21.61 -12.38 -1.12
C LYS A 206 -21.92 -11.64 0.17
N PHE A 207 -20.89 -11.15 0.84
CA PHE A 207 -21.04 -10.32 2.02
C PHE A 207 -21.55 -8.92 1.67
N ASP A 208 -21.01 -8.31 0.61
CA ASP A 208 -21.48 -7.01 0.13
C ASP A 208 -22.97 -7.06 -0.21
N LYS A 209 -23.40 -8.08 -0.95
CA LYS A 209 -24.81 -8.29 -1.32
C LYS A 209 -25.72 -8.50 -0.11
N GLU A 210 -25.26 -9.22 0.90
CA GLU A 210 -26.00 -9.36 2.16
C GLU A 210 -26.17 -8.01 2.88
N LEU A 211 -25.13 -7.17 2.92
CA LEU A 211 -25.22 -5.84 3.53
C LEU A 211 -26.20 -4.94 2.75
N GLU A 212 -26.14 -4.99 1.41
CA GLU A 212 -27.08 -4.27 0.53
C GLU A 212 -28.54 -4.71 0.77
N GLN A 213 -28.81 -6.02 0.84
CA GLN A 213 -30.15 -6.57 1.11
C GLN A 213 -30.72 -6.12 2.46
N ARG A 214 -29.83 -5.94 3.46
CA ARG A 214 -30.22 -5.40 4.78
C ARG A 214 -30.38 -3.88 4.80
N GLY A 215 -30.14 -3.18 3.70
CA GLY A 215 -30.16 -1.71 3.63
C GLY A 215 -29.05 -1.06 4.48
N LEU A 216 -27.93 -1.75 4.70
CA LEU A 216 -26.83 -1.24 5.49
C LEU A 216 -25.84 -0.45 4.61
N HIS A 217 -25.41 0.69 5.11
CA HIS A 217 -24.38 1.52 4.49
C HIS A 217 -23.00 1.00 4.91
N PHE A 218 -22.15 0.74 3.94
CA PHE A 218 -20.83 0.20 4.20
C PHE A 218 -19.80 0.67 3.17
N VAL A 219 -18.54 0.52 3.51
CA VAL A 219 -17.41 0.69 2.59
C VAL A 219 -16.45 -0.47 2.84
N ARG A 220 -16.11 -1.19 1.78
CA ARG A 220 -15.13 -2.29 1.85
C ARG A 220 -13.92 -2.01 0.97
N TYR A 221 -12.74 -2.24 1.52
CA TYR A 221 -11.48 -2.22 0.79
C TYR A 221 -10.71 -3.53 1.05
N ALA A 222 -10.76 -4.46 0.10
CA ALA A 222 -10.27 -5.84 0.26
C ALA A 222 -11.00 -6.55 1.42
N ASP A 223 -10.29 -6.96 2.46
CA ASP A 223 -10.80 -7.59 3.68
C ASP A 223 -11.18 -6.60 4.80
N ASP A 224 -10.77 -5.34 4.70
CA ASP A 224 -11.15 -4.28 5.63
C ASP A 224 -12.55 -3.72 5.30
N SER A 225 -13.48 -3.73 6.25
CA SER A 225 -14.86 -3.26 6.05
C SER A 225 -15.33 -2.37 7.20
N ASN A 226 -15.95 -1.24 6.84
CA ASN A 226 -16.63 -0.35 7.77
C ASN A 226 -18.13 -0.31 7.44
N ILE A 227 -18.97 -0.54 8.46
CA ILE A 227 -20.43 -0.45 8.33
C ILE A 227 -20.89 0.76 9.16
N PHE A 228 -21.76 1.58 8.58
CA PHE A 228 -22.19 2.86 9.15
C PHE A 228 -23.63 2.79 9.62
N VAL A 229 -23.87 3.23 10.87
CA VAL A 229 -25.19 3.24 11.48
C VAL A 229 -25.40 4.50 12.33
N LYS A 230 -26.67 4.82 12.67
CA LYS A 230 -27.02 6.05 13.38
C LYS A 230 -26.89 5.97 14.91
N SER A 231 -26.92 4.77 15.51
CA SER A 231 -26.85 4.62 16.96
C SER A 231 -25.91 3.48 17.38
N GLU A 232 -25.41 3.57 18.61
CA GLU A 232 -24.54 2.54 19.20
C GLU A 232 -25.24 1.20 19.36
N MET A 233 -26.51 1.23 19.77
CA MET A 233 -27.33 0.03 19.89
C MET A 233 -27.49 -0.69 18.55
N ALA A 234 -27.74 0.07 17.46
CA ALA A 234 -27.80 -0.47 16.12
C ALA A 234 -26.44 -1.04 15.69
N ALA A 235 -25.32 -0.37 15.99
CA ALA A 235 -23.98 -0.85 15.67
C ALA A 235 -23.67 -2.18 16.35
N ASN A 236 -23.96 -2.31 17.63
CA ASN A 236 -23.74 -3.55 18.38
C ASN A 236 -24.60 -4.71 17.85
N ARG A 237 -25.87 -4.44 17.49
CA ARG A 237 -26.77 -5.43 16.88
C ARG A 237 -26.27 -5.86 15.51
N VAL A 238 -25.89 -4.91 14.66
CA VAL A 238 -25.33 -5.18 13.32
C VAL A 238 -24.05 -6.00 13.44
N MET A 239 -23.11 -5.61 14.31
CA MET A 239 -21.87 -6.33 14.52
C MET A 239 -22.13 -7.81 14.86
N LYS A 240 -23.02 -8.10 15.83
CA LYS A 240 -23.36 -9.49 16.20
C LYS A 240 -23.96 -10.27 15.03
N SER A 241 -24.94 -9.67 14.32
CA SER A 241 -25.66 -10.37 13.25
C SER A 241 -24.77 -10.60 12.02
N VAL A 242 -23.91 -9.66 11.68
CA VAL A 242 -22.95 -9.74 10.56
C VAL A 242 -21.84 -10.75 10.85
N THR A 243 -21.29 -10.74 12.08
CA THR A 243 -20.31 -11.75 12.51
C THR A 243 -20.88 -13.16 12.37
N SER A 244 -22.06 -13.40 12.93
CA SER A 244 -22.71 -14.71 12.84
C SER A 244 -23.01 -15.14 11.40
N TRP A 245 -23.34 -14.20 10.52
CA TRP A 245 -23.56 -14.48 9.10
C TRP A 245 -22.26 -14.87 8.39
N LEU A 246 -21.16 -14.13 8.58
CA LEU A 246 -19.86 -14.42 8.00
C LEU A 246 -19.36 -15.80 8.41
N GLU A 247 -19.48 -16.14 9.69
CA GLU A 247 -19.06 -17.46 10.21
C GLU A 247 -19.88 -18.60 9.64
N ARG A 248 -21.20 -18.46 9.57
CA ARG A 248 -22.09 -19.53 9.10
C ARG A 248 -22.15 -19.65 7.59
N LYS A 249 -22.11 -18.56 6.83
CA LYS A 249 -22.34 -18.57 5.38
C LYS A 249 -21.06 -18.55 4.56
N LEU A 250 -20.02 -17.90 5.05
CA LEU A 250 -18.72 -17.80 4.37
C LEU A 250 -17.60 -18.53 5.11
N PHE A 251 -17.86 -19.14 6.27
CA PHE A 251 -16.85 -19.83 7.08
C PHE A 251 -15.64 -18.95 7.42
N LEU A 252 -15.87 -17.64 7.55
CA LEU A 252 -14.86 -16.64 7.87
C LEU A 252 -14.97 -16.23 9.33
N LYS A 253 -13.85 -16.28 10.05
CA LYS A 253 -13.78 -15.89 11.45
C LYS A 253 -13.56 -14.39 11.57
N VAL A 254 -14.34 -13.71 12.40
CA VAL A 254 -14.16 -12.29 12.69
C VAL A 254 -13.24 -12.12 13.88
N SER A 255 -12.28 -11.21 13.79
CA SER A 255 -11.31 -10.94 14.85
C SER A 255 -11.97 -10.21 16.02
N ALA A 256 -12.18 -10.91 17.14
CA ALA A 256 -12.77 -10.32 18.35
C ALA A 256 -11.93 -9.19 18.97
N THR A 257 -10.61 -9.18 18.71
CA THR A 257 -9.69 -8.17 19.27
C THR A 257 -9.58 -6.90 18.45
N LYS A 258 -9.91 -6.97 17.16
CA LYS A 258 -9.77 -5.84 16.24
C LYS A 258 -11.10 -5.27 15.80
N THR A 259 -12.13 -6.13 15.68
CA THR A 259 -13.49 -5.67 15.36
C THR A 259 -14.05 -4.88 16.55
N LYS A 260 -14.57 -3.70 16.26
CA LYS A 260 -15.04 -2.78 17.29
C LYS A 260 -16.14 -1.87 16.77
N VAL A 261 -17.00 -1.44 17.70
CA VAL A 261 -17.97 -0.37 17.49
C VAL A 261 -17.37 0.92 18.02
N VAL A 262 -17.25 1.93 17.18
CA VAL A 262 -16.58 3.19 17.52
C VAL A 262 -17.27 4.40 16.91
N ARG A 263 -17.03 5.58 17.51
CA ARG A 263 -17.28 6.86 16.83
C ARG A 263 -16.31 7.05 15.67
N PRO A 264 -16.68 7.77 14.59
CA PRO A 264 -15.80 7.98 13.43
C PRO A 264 -14.44 8.57 13.78
N THR A 265 -14.37 9.42 14.80
CA THR A 265 -13.13 10.02 15.31
C THR A 265 -12.12 8.99 15.82
N ASN A 266 -12.57 7.81 16.25
CA ASN A 266 -11.77 6.70 16.76
C ASN A 266 -11.58 5.58 15.74
N SER A 267 -12.24 5.67 14.57
CA SER A 267 -12.00 4.76 13.43
C SER A 267 -10.70 5.13 12.71
N ASN A 268 -10.03 4.10 12.20
CA ASN A 268 -8.82 4.25 11.40
C ASN A 268 -8.91 3.35 10.18
N PHE A 269 -9.49 3.90 9.13
CA PHE A 269 -9.69 3.18 7.88
C PHE A 269 -8.71 3.64 6.81
N LEU A 270 -7.99 2.73 6.19
CA LEU A 270 -6.99 2.99 5.13
C LEU A 270 -5.91 4.02 5.53
N GLY A 271 -5.62 4.14 6.83
CA GLY A 271 -4.67 5.11 7.35
C GLY A 271 -5.21 6.51 7.57
N PHE A 272 -6.49 6.75 7.30
CA PHE A 272 -7.19 7.99 7.61
C PHE A 272 -7.94 7.87 8.95
N THR A 273 -8.18 9.00 9.58
CA THR A 273 -9.11 9.20 10.69
C THR A 273 -10.02 10.38 10.36
N TYR A 274 -11.18 10.45 11.00
CA TYR A 274 -12.21 11.42 10.68
C TYR A 274 -12.41 12.39 11.85
N TRP A 275 -12.88 13.58 11.55
CA TRP A 275 -13.22 14.59 12.54
C TRP A 275 -14.35 15.47 12.01
N LYS A 276 -15.17 15.99 12.90
CA LYS A 276 -16.27 16.88 12.55
C LYS A 276 -15.76 18.32 12.55
N GLY A 277 -15.69 18.93 11.39
CA GLY A 277 -15.42 20.35 11.24
C GLY A 277 -16.62 21.22 11.65
N SER A 278 -16.58 22.49 11.34
CA SER A 278 -17.69 23.42 11.65
C SER A 278 -18.98 23.07 10.89
N SER A 279 -18.87 22.61 9.66
CA SER A 279 -20.04 22.34 8.78
C SER A 279 -20.14 20.88 8.31
N LYS A 280 -19.02 20.17 8.18
CA LYS A 280 -18.99 18.82 7.61
C LYS A 280 -17.89 17.96 8.23
N TRP A 281 -18.01 16.65 8.01
CA TRP A 281 -16.95 15.72 8.33
C TRP A 281 -15.80 15.85 7.34
N GLU A 282 -14.59 15.77 7.88
CA GLU A 282 -13.33 15.82 7.12
C GLU A 282 -12.45 14.63 7.51
N CYS A 283 -11.54 14.23 6.64
CA CYS A 283 -10.52 13.23 6.95
C CYS A 283 -9.14 13.87 7.13
N ARG A 284 -8.28 13.16 7.82
CA ARG A 284 -6.86 13.49 7.98
C ARG A 284 -6.02 12.22 8.12
N PRO A 285 -4.72 12.26 7.82
CA PRO A 285 -3.84 11.12 8.10
C PRO A 285 -3.85 10.76 9.58
N SER A 286 -3.97 9.48 9.88
CA SER A 286 -3.92 8.99 11.27
C SER A 286 -2.55 9.24 11.90
N ASN A 287 -2.48 9.28 13.23
CA ASN A 287 -1.22 9.44 13.95
C ASN A 287 -0.20 8.33 13.62
N LYS A 288 -0.68 7.12 13.36
CA LYS A 288 0.15 6.00 12.88
C LYS A 288 0.74 6.28 11.50
N SER A 289 -0.05 6.81 10.58
CA SER A 289 0.40 7.18 9.23
C SER A 289 1.43 8.30 9.26
N LYS A 290 1.23 9.31 10.12
CA LYS A 290 2.20 10.40 10.33
C LYS A 290 3.52 9.87 10.90
N ARG A 291 3.49 9.02 11.93
CA ARG A 291 4.69 8.38 12.51
C ARG A 291 5.45 7.58 11.45
N ASN A 292 4.75 6.80 10.64
CA ASN A 292 5.35 6.02 9.56
C ASN A 292 6.11 6.90 8.54
N LEU A 293 5.61 8.11 8.24
CA LEU A 293 6.34 9.08 7.39
C LEU A 293 7.66 9.50 8.03
N TYR A 294 7.61 9.92 9.30
CA TYR A 294 8.82 10.28 10.05
C TYR A 294 9.82 9.12 10.08
N ASP A 295 9.37 7.89 10.35
CA ASP A 295 10.25 6.73 10.49
C ASP A 295 10.87 6.32 9.16
N LYS A 296 10.14 6.39 8.05
CA LYS A 296 10.70 6.17 6.71
C LYS A 296 11.78 7.20 6.39
N CYS A 297 11.52 8.49 6.66
CA CYS A 297 12.51 9.53 6.44
C CYS A 297 13.72 9.41 7.39
N ARG A 298 13.52 9.07 8.67
CA ARG A 298 14.61 8.83 9.63
C ARG A 298 15.55 7.73 9.16
N LYS A 299 15.04 6.64 8.58
CA LYS A 299 15.85 5.53 8.06
C LYS A 299 16.77 5.97 6.91
N GLU A 300 16.31 6.91 6.07
CA GLU A 300 17.14 7.47 4.99
C GLU A 300 18.12 8.55 5.49
N LEU A 301 17.78 9.26 6.57
CA LEU A 301 18.55 10.36 7.15
C LEU A 301 19.53 9.89 8.26
N ILE A 302 19.89 8.61 8.31
CA ILE A 302 20.92 8.09 9.23
C ILE A 302 22.26 8.69 8.83
N ARG A 303 22.92 9.38 9.76
CA ARG A 303 24.18 10.12 9.52
C ARG A 303 25.24 9.29 8.80
N LYS A 304 25.54 8.06 9.26
CA LYS A 304 26.51 7.15 8.64
C LYS A 304 26.17 6.87 7.16
N ARG A 305 24.89 6.67 6.85
CA ARG A 305 24.45 6.43 5.46
C ARG A 305 24.57 7.67 4.58
N CYS A 306 24.26 8.85 5.12
CA CYS A 306 24.31 10.10 4.37
C CYS A 306 25.75 10.55 4.08
N ILE A 307 26.72 10.17 4.92
CA ILE A 307 28.16 10.42 4.66
C ILE A 307 28.65 9.53 3.51
N ALA A 308 28.20 8.27 3.48
CA ALA A 308 28.58 7.30 2.44
C ALA A 308 27.83 7.49 1.11
N ARG A 309 26.75 8.28 1.09
CA ARG A 309 25.92 8.55 -0.09
C ARG A 309 26.08 10.00 -0.53
N THR A 310 25.99 10.24 -1.82
CA THR A 310 25.86 11.61 -2.34
C THR A 310 24.53 12.23 -1.86
N ASN A 311 24.51 13.56 -1.64
CA ASN A 311 23.28 14.29 -1.33
C ASN A 311 22.20 14.08 -2.41
N ALA A 312 22.59 13.86 -3.66
CA ALA A 312 21.70 13.54 -4.77
C ALA A 312 20.84 12.30 -4.45
N ARG A 313 21.44 11.19 -4.06
CA ARG A 313 20.74 9.95 -3.73
C ARG A 313 19.83 10.10 -2.51
N THR A 314 20.28 10.83 -1.48
CA THR A 314 19.47 11.10 -0.28
C THR A 314 18.23 11.92 -0.62
N PHE A 315 18.39 13.02 -1.38
CA PHE A 315 17.25 13.88 -1.77
C PHE A 315 16.27 13.13 -2.69
N THR A 316 16.76 12.34 -3.64
CA THR A 316 15.91 11.51 -4.49
C THR A 316 15.02 10.58 -3.66
N ARG A 317 15.58 9.85 -2.69
CA ARG A 317 14.83 8.93 -1.82
C ARG A 317 13.83 9.66 -0.93
N ILE A 318 14.24 10.76 -0.30
CA ILE A 318 13.33 11.58 0.52
C ILE A 318 12.17 12.12 -0.33
N ASN A 319 12.46 12.64 -1.51
CA ASN A 319 11.44 13.16 -2.43
C ASN A 319 10.43 12.07 -2.83
N GLN A 320 10.89 10.85 -3.13
CA GLN A 320 10.02 9.72 -3.44
C GLN A 320 9.09 9.39 -2.26
N ILE A 321 9.65 9.30 -1.03
CA ILE A 321 8.87 9.00 0.17
C ILE A 321 7.82 10.09 0.45
N VAL A 322 8.25 11.35 0.43
CA VAL A 322 7.39 12.49 0.78
C VAL A 322 6.29 12.70 -0.26
N ARG A 323 6.64 12.70 -1.55
CA ARG A 323 5.65 12.87 -2.63
C ARG A 323 4.64 11.72 -2.64
N GLY A 324 5.10 10.48 -2.55
CA GLY A 324 4.20 9.32 -2.51
C GLY A 324 3.24 9.35 -1.32
N TRP A 325 3.73 9.76 -0.15
CA TRP A 325 2.90 9.91 1.04
C TRP A 325 1.88 11.06 0.89
N ILE A 326 2.29 12.23 0.41
CA ILE A 326 1.39 13.37 0.19
C ILE A 326 0.32 13.03 -0.85
N ASN A 327 0.70 12.41 -1.98
CA ASN A 327 -0.25 12.03 -3.03
C ASN A 327 -1.33 11.07 -2.50
N TYR A 328 -0.95 10.13 -1.62
CA TYR A 328 -1.91 9.21 -1.01
C TYR A 328 -2.88 9.91 -0.06
N PHE A 329 -2.40 10.83 0.78
CA PHE A 329 -3.20 11.49 1.81
C PHE A 329 -3.76 12.85 1.39
N ARG A 330 -3.59 13.28 0.14
CA ARG A 330 -3.91 14.64 -0.34
C ARG A 330 -5.37 15.05 -0.12
N ILE A 331 -6.31 14.12 -0.17
CA ILE A 331 -7.74 14.39 0.11
C ILE A 331 -7.97 14.81 1.57
N GLY A 332 -7.04 14.50 2.46
CA GLY A 332 -7.14 14.80 3.88
C GLY A 332 -6.58 16.17 4.24
N ARG A 333 -7.18 16.82 5.24
CA ARG A 333 -6.71 18.10 5.76
C ARG A 333 -5.42 17.91 6.56
N MET A 334 -4.30 18.44 6.05
CA MET A 334 -2.99 18.22 6.67
C MET A 334 -2.02 19.41 6.55
N LYS A 335 -2.52 20.63 6.28
CA LYS A 335 -1.68 21.84 6.09
C LYS A 335 -0.71 22.06 7.25
N SER A 336 -1.21 22.13 8.49
CA SER A 336 -0.37 22.32 9.68
C SER A 336 0.67 21.22 9.87
N PHE A 337 0.25 19.96 9.63
CA PHE A 337 1.18 18.82 9.72
C PHE A 337 2.28 18.88 8.66
N MET A 338 1.97 19.33 7.43
CA MET A 338 2.97 19.46 6.37
C MET A 338 3.98 20.57 6.67
N ASP A 339 3.56 21.65 7.30
CA ASP A 339 4.47 22.70 7.75
C ASP A 339 5.40 22.20 8.86
N GLU A 340 4.85 21.60 9.91
CA GLU A 340 5.62 21.00 11.02
C GLU A 340 6.62 19.95 10.52
N PHE A 341 6.14 19.02 9.67
CA PHE A 341 6.99 18.00 9.08
C PHE A 341 8.09 18.60 8.20
N GLY A 342 7.78 19.66 7.44
CA GLY A 342 8.74 20.38 6.61
C GLY A 342 9.84 21.05 7.45
N GLN A 343 9.49 21.65 8.58
CA GLN A 343 10.45 22.24 9.52
C GLN A 343 11.39 21.16 10.08
N TRP A 344 10.83 20.04 10.56
CA TRP A 344 11.61 18.92 11.05
C TRP A 344 12.55 18.35 9.97
N LEU A 345 12.07 18.16 8.75
CA LEU A 345 12.86 17.63 7.64
C LEU A 345 14.05 18.54 7.31
N ARG A 346 13.81 19.83 7.19
CA ARG A 346 14.86 20.84 6.95
C ARG A 346 15.91 20.82 8.05
N HIS A 347 15.47 20.77 9.30
CA HIS A 347 16.40 20.69 10.43
C HIS A 347 17.32 19.46 10.33
N LYS A 348 16.77 18.29 10.04
CA LYS A 348 17.56 17.07 9.84
C LYS A 348 18.54 17.18 8.67
N ILE A 349 18.15 17.79 7.57
CA ILE A 349 19.04 18.02 6.42
C ILE A 349 20.17 18.99 6.79
N ARG A 350 19.90 20.08 7.53
CA ARG A 350 20.96 21.00 8.00
C ARG A 350 21.99 20.29 8.88
N VAL A 351 21.55 19.43 9.79
CA VAL A 351 22.46 18.60 10.60
C VAL A 351 23.39 17.77 9.71
N ILE A 352 22.88 17.18 8.64
CA ILE A 352 23.67 16.38 7.70
C ILE A 352 24.67 17.26 6.94
N LEU A 353 24.24 18.44 6.46
CA LEU A 353 25.10 19.38 5.75
C LEU A 353 26.27 19.84 6.64
N PHE A 354 26.00 20.26 7.87
CA PHE A 354 27.08 20.65 8.82
C PHE A 354 28.03 19.48 9.12
N GLN A 355 27.52 18.29 9.25
CA GLN A 355 28.37 17.12 9.42
C GLN A 355 29.27 16.83 8.20
N GLN A 356 28.78 17.10 6.99
CA GLN A 356 29.56 16.95 5.75
C GLN A 356 30.61 18.06 5.61
N TRP A 357 30.30 19.27 6.05
CA TRP A 357 31.26 20.38 6.04
C TRP A 357 32.36 20.23 7.09
N LYS A 358 32.13 19.45 8.15
CA LYS A 358 33.04 19.03 9.23
C LYS A 358 33.63 20.18 10.05
N GLU A 359 34.53 20.96 9.44
CA GLU A 359 35.38 21.95 10.10
C GLU A 359 34.72 23.33 10.15
N PRO A 360 34.90 24.09 11.25
CA PRO A 360 34.36 25.43 11.38
C PRO A 360 34.70 26.36 10.20
N VAL A 361 35.92 26.28 9.68
CA VAL A 361 36.35 27.08 8.53
C VAL A 361 35.53 26.76 7.27
N ARG A 362 35.25 25.47 7.02
CA ARG A 362 34.43 25.07 5.88
C ARG A 362 32.96 25.43 6.08
N ILE A 363 32.46 25.30 7.31
CA ILE A 363 31.10 25.73 7.66
C ILE A 363 30.94 27.23 7.40
N TYR A 364 31.89 28.03 7.89
CA TYR A 364 31.92 29.47 7.69
C TYR A 364 31.90 29.85 6.19
N LYS A 365 32.84 29.30 5.41
CA LYS A 365 32.91 29.56 3.97
C LYS A 365 31.62 29.19 3.22
N ASN A 366 31.00 28.05 3.58
CA ASN A 366 29.75 27.63 2.93
C ASN A 366 28.57 28.53 3.32
N LEU A 367 28.47 28.93 4.59
CA LEU A 367 27.44 29.89 5.03
C LEU A 367 27.62 31.26 4.40
N GLN A 368 28.87 31.75 4.22
CA GLN A 368 29.16 33.00 3.51
C GLN A 368 28.69 32.93 2.04
N LYS A 369 28.99 31.84 1.33
CA LYS A 369 28.49 31.64 -0.04
C LYS A 369 26.96 31.68 -0.09
N LEU A 370 26.30 31.05 0.87
CA LEU A 370 24.83 31.09 0.96
C LEU A 370 24.30 32.49 1.29
N LYS A 371 24.97 33.26 2.17
CA LYS A 371 24.61 34.65 2.49
C LYS A 371 24.58 35.51 1.22
N VAL A 372 25.64 35.42 0.41
CA VAL A 372 25.71 36.12 -0.88
C VAL A 372 24.61 35.65 -1.83
N PHE A 373 24.43 34.34 -1.94
CA PHE A 373 23.45 33.77 -2.84
C PHE A 373 21.99 34.17 -2.51
N VAL A 374 21.61 34.13 -1.22
CA VAL A 374 20.26 34.52 -0.80
C VAL A 374 20.11 36.02 -0.52
N LYS A 375 21.17 36.80 -0.71
CA LYS A 375 21.22 38.27 -0.44
C LYS A 375 20.72 38.60 0.97
N ALA A 376 21.17 37.84 1.98
CA ALA A 376 20.71 37.98 3.35
C ALA A 376 21.35 39.17 4.06
N LYS A 377 20.68 40.34 4.02
CA LYS A 377 21.16 41.60 4.65
C LYS A 377 21.14 41.54 6.19
N ASN A 378 20.24 40.75 6.78
CA ASN A 378 20.01 40.67 8.24
C ASN A 378 20.91 39.62 8.95
N ILE A 379 21.90 39.07 8.28
CA ILE A 379 22.86 38.11 8.84
C ILE A 379 24.24 38.72 8.73
N THR A 380 24.86 38.98 9.87
CA THR A 380 26.22 39.55 9.93
C THR A 380 27.27 38.43 9.74
N ASP A 381 28.53 38.83 9.50
CA ASP A 381 29.63 37.85 9.44
C ASP A 381 29.95 37.27 10.81
N GLU A 382 29.68 38.06 11.87
CA GLU A 382 29.77 37.63 13.25
C GLU A 382 28.74 36.51 13.56
N ASP A 383 27.49 36.63 13.09
CA ASP A 383 26.47 35.61 13.22
C ASP A 383 26.91 34.27 12.55
N ILE A 384 27.55 34.39 11.37
CA ILE A 384 28.06 33.24 10.64
C ILE A 384 29.23 32.62 11.39
N TYR A 385 30.17 33.46 11.90
CA TYR A 385 31.31 33.01 12.69
C TYR A 385 30.85 32.30 13.96
N ALA A 386 29.93 32.89 14.72
CA ALA A 386 29.35 32.28 15.92
C ALA A 386 28.67 30.95 15.62
N THR A 387 27.93 30.85 14.50
CA THR A 387 27.31 29.62 14.07
C THR A 387 28.33 28.57 13.67
N ALA A 388 29.39 28.92 12.97
CA ALA A 388 30.41 28.00 12.51
C ALA A 388 31.27 27.44 13.66
N ASN A 389 31.53 28.25 14.67
CA ASN A 389 32.43 27.90 15.80
C ASN A 389 31.66 27.42 17.06
N THR A 390 30.34 27.27 17.00
CA THR A 390 29.57 26.81 18.16
C THR A 390 29.99 25.43 18.63
N ARG A 391 30.15 25.25 19.94
CA ARG A 391 30.44 23.96 20.60
C ARG A 391 29.19 23.23 21.08
N LEU A 392 28.00 23.73 20.76
CA LEU A 392 26.70 23.18 21.23
C LEU A 392 26.27 21.89 20.51
N GLY A 393 27.08 21.41 19.58
CA GLY A 393 26.81 20.21 18.77
C GLY A 393 25.94 20.48 17.55
N LEU A 394 26.05 19.60 16.55
CA LEU A 394 25.44 19.76 15.22
C LEU A 394 23.92 19.98 15.25
N TYR A 395 23.23 19.40 16.20
CA TYR A 395 21.78 19.53 16.30
C TYR A 395 21.37 20.96 16.66
N ARG A 396 21.99 21.55 17.70
CA ARG A 396 21.73 22.94 18.08
C ARG A 396 22.24 23.91 17.02
N GLN A 397 23.39 23.65 16.43
CA GLN A 397 23.95 24.43 15.33
C GLN A 397 22.97 24.53 14.14
N ALA A 398 22.35 23.41 13.75
CA ALA A 398 21.35 23.35 12.68
C ALA A 398 20.05 24.12 12.99
N GLY A 399 19.77 24.38 14.27
CA GLY A 399 18.62 25.17 14.74
C GLY A 399 18.90 26.65 14.92
N MET A 400 20.14 27.11 14.79
CA MET A 400 20.49 28.53 14.97
C MET A 400 19.83 29.42 13.92
N LYS A 401 19.57 30.68 14.27
CA LYS A 401 18.94 31.68 13.40
C LYS A 401 19.63 31.76 12.04
N THR A 402 20.95 31.85 12.01
CA THR A 402 21.77 31.91 10.80
C THR A 402 21.53 30.69 9.89
N ALA A 403 21.56 29.49 10.45
CA ALA A 403 21.30 28.25 9.70
C ALA A 403 19.89 28.24 9.10
N ASN A 404 18.89 28.70 9.86
CA ASN A 404 17.51 28.79 9.40
C ASN A 404 17.31 29.78 8.26
N TYR A 405 17.98 30.94 8.36
CA TYR A 405 17.90 32.02 7.38
C TYR A 405 18.64 31.72 6.08
N LEU A 406 19.79 31.03 6.16
CA LEU A 406 20.64 30.78 5.00
C LEU A 406 20.30 29.46 4.29
N ILE A 407 19.89 28.41 5.04
CA ILE A 407 19.53 27.12 4.46
C ILE A 407 18.00 26.98 4.46
N THR A 408 17.37 27.80 3.60
CA THR A 408 15.91 27.89 3.46
C THR A 408 15.31 26.76 2.64
N PRO A 409 13.96 26.60 2.61
CA PRO A 409 13.30 25.72 1.65
C PRO A 409 13.68 26.01 0.21
N TYR A 410 13.82 27.28 -0.16
CA TYR A 410 14.23 27.71 -1.48
C TYR A 410 15.63 27.17 -1.84
N VAL A 411 16.62 27.40 -0.99
CA VAL A 411 18.01 26.94 -1.20
C VAL A 411 18.09 25.41 -1.31
N LEU A 412 17.36 24.68 -0.46
CA LEU A 412 17.30 23.22 -0.51
C LEU A 412 16.55 22.71 -1.73
N GLY A 413 15.58 23.49 -2.24
CA GLY A 413 14.77 23.16 -3.40
C GLY A 413 15.50 23.32 -4.74
N ILE A 414 16.63 24.01 -4.79
CA ILE A 414 17.39 24.22 -6.02
C ILE A 414 18.10 22.92 -6.45
N ARG A 415 17.97 22.59 -7.72
CA ARG A 415 18.76 21.53 -8.35
C ARG A 415 20.22 22.00 -8.50
N ASN A 416 21.16 21.15 -8.13
CA ASN A 416 22.58 21.46 -8.26
C ASN A 416 23.31 20.25 -8.85
N GLY A 417 23.68 20.33 -10.12
CA GLY A 417 24.18 19.19 -10.90
C GLY A 417 23.19 18.03 -10.89
N ASP A 418 23.64 16.85 -10.54
CA ASP A 418 22.82 15.63 -10.42
C ASP A 418 21.95 15.59 -9.15
N ARG A 419 22.14 16.52 -8.22
CA ARG A 419 21.34 16.59 -7.01
C ARG A 419 19.99 17.25 -7.32
N PRO A 420 18.86 16.52 -7.19
CA PRO A 420 17.54 17.12 -7.29
C PRO A 420 17.31 18.08 -6.12
N GLY A 421 16.48 19.09 -6.32
CA GLY A 421 16.01 19.92 -5.22
C GLY A 421 15.21 19.08 -4.22
N LEU A 422 15.34 19.43 -2.93
CA LEU A 422 14.51 18.82 -1.88
C LEU A 422 13.08 19.34 -2.00
N VAL A 423 12.10 18.46 -1.98
CA VAL A 423 10.69 18.82 -1.99
C VAL A 423 10.34 19.61 -0.72
N ASN A 424 9.64 20.73 -0.88
CA ASN A 424 8.97 21.40 0.23
C ASN A 424 7.60 20.74 0.46
N PRO A 425 7.37 20.03 1.59
CA PRO A 425 6.16 19.26 1.80
C PRO A 425 4.88 20.09 1.76
N LEU A 426 4.90 21.27 2.39
CA LEU A 426 3.74 22.17 2.42
C LEU A 426 3.39 22.69 1.03
N GLU A 427 4.38 23.20 0.30
CA GLU A 427 4.18 23.71 -1.06
C GLU A 427 3.67 22.60 -2.01
N TYR A 428 4.26 21.41 -1.91
CA TYR A 428 3.83 20.25 -2.72
C TYR A 428 2.40 19.79 -2.41
N TYR A 429 1.98 19.91 -1.15
CA TYR A 429 0.60 19.61 -0.75
C TYR A 429 -0.40 20.66 -1.27
N LEU A 430 -0.02 21.94 -1.31
CA LEU A 430 -0.90 23.04 -1.73
C LEU A 430 -1.04 23.18 -3.26
N ARG A 431 -0.13 22.58 -4.03
CA ARG A 431 -0.26 22.45 -5.50
C ARG A 431 -1.37 21.47 -5.87
#